data_b1246aeedbbd108b44fe2cca5934de35
#
_entry.id   b1246aeedbbd108b44fe2cca5934de35
#
_cell.length_a   1.000
_cell.length_b   1.000
_cell.length_c   1.000
_cell.angle_alpha   90.00
_cell.angle_beta   90.00
_cell.angle_gamma   90.00
#
_symmetry.space_group_name_H-M   'P 1'
#
loop_
_entity.id
_entity.type
_entity.pdbx_description
1 polymer ?
#
loop_
_entity_poly.entity_id
_entity_poly.type
_entity_poly.pdbx_seq_one_letter_code
_entity_poly.pdbx_strand_id
1 'polypeptide(L)'
;MAEQKRLEKVSAFIKERGWNCKECEEDGCGSIDFEYRGVSYHIWEFFDKEWGVETNVRHGGAMEELSGDYESKLMQIMEDWK
;
A
#
# COMPACT_ATOMS: atom_id res chain seq x y z
N MET A 1 17.06 -10.34 -14.03
CA MET A 1 17.12 -9.74 -12.76
C MET A 1 15.75 -9.59 -12.12
N ALA A 2 15.66 -9.99 -10.89
CA ALA A 2 14.38 -9.96 -10.23
C ALA A 2 13.95 -8.54 -9.91
N GLU A 3 12.72 -8.26 -10.19
CA GLU A 3 12.12 -7.02 -9.78
C GLU A 3 11.89 -7.05 -8.29
N GLN A 4 12.30 -6.01 -7.62
CA GLN A 4 11.95 -5.90 -6.23
C GLN A 4 10.54 -5.38 -6.11
N LYS A 5 9.70 -6.15 -5.46
CA LYS A 5 8.35 -5.69 -5.21
C LYS A 5 8.38 -4.82 -3.97
N ARG A 6 8.31 -3.54 -4.18
CA ARG A 6 8.42 -2.58 -3.09
C ARG A 6 7.27 -2.63 -2.11
N LEU A 7 6.16 -3.24 -2.53
CA LEU A 7 5.01 -3.40 -1.64
C LEU A 7 4.89 -4.80 -1.08
N GLU A 8 5.95 -5.60 -1.19
CA GLU A 8 5.88 -6.99 -0.78
C GLU A 8 5.61 -7.14 0.71
N LYS A 9 6.27 -6.32 1.53
CA LYS A 9 6.07 -6.39 2.97
C LYS A 9 4.68 -5.94 3.36
N VAL A 10 4.19 -4.92 2.71
CA VAL A 10 2.84 -4.41 2.97
C VAL A 10 1.81 -5.46 2.56
N SER A 11 2.03 -6.08 1.41
CA SER A 11 1.13 -7.12 0.94
C SER A 11 1.08 -8.29 1.92
N ALA A 12 2.24 -8.72 2.39
CA ALA A 12 2.29 -9.81 3.36
C ALA A 12 1.58 -9.43 4.65
N PHE A 13 1.75 -8.20 5.08
CA PHE A 13 1.11 -7.70 6.28
C PHE A 13 -0.41 -7.78 6.16
N ILE A 14 -0.94 -7.33 5.03
CA ILE A 14 -2.38 -7.31 4.81
C ILE A 14 -2.93 -8.74 4.75
N LYS A 15 -2.24 -9.62 4.04
CA LYS A 15 -2.67 -11.00 3.92
C LYS A 15 -2.65 -11.71 5.25
N GLU A 16 -1.64 -11.42 6.06
CA GLU A 16 -1.51 -12.02 7.38
C GLU A 16 -2.67 -11.63 8.28
N ARG A 17 -3.17 -10.41 8.10
CA ARG A 17 -4.31 -9.93 8.87
C ARG A 17 -5.64 -10.50 8.38
N GLY A 18 -5.63 -11.17 7.23
CA GLY A 18 -6.84 -11.77 6.70
C GLY A 18 -7.76 -10.80 5.99
N TRP A 19 -7.28 -9.63 5.65
CA TRP A 19 -8.08 -8.65 4.92
C TRP A 19 -8.10 -9.01 3.44
N ASN A 20 -9.25 -8.82 2.80
CA ASN A 20 -9.35 -9.04 1.37
C ASN A 20 -8.51 -8.01 0.64
N CYS A 21 -7.62 -8.50 -0.21
CA CYS A 21 -6.79 -7.59 -0.97
C CYS A 21 -6.62 -8.09 -2.39
N LYS A 22 -6.36 -7.15 -3.28
CA LYS A 22 -6.13 -7.42 -4.68
C LYS A 22 -4.88 -6.68 -5.09
N GLU A 23 -3.94 -7.39 -5.68
CA GLU A 23 -2.68 -6.81 -6.10
C GLU A 23 -2.61 -6.75 -7.61
N CYS A 24 -2.06 -5.66 -8.11
CA CYS A 24 -1.84 -5.48 -9.53
C CYS A 24 -0.48 -4.84 -9.73
N GLU A 25 0.04 -4.99 -10.93
CA GLU A 25 1.30 -4.37 -11.30
C GLU A 25 1.17 -3.86 -12.71
N GLU A 26 1.58 -2.62 -12.92
CA GLU A 26 1.48 -2.00 -14.23
C GLU A 26 2.68 -1.08 -14.41
N ASP A 27 3.43 -1.29 -15.51
CA ASP A 27 4.59 -0.47 -15.83
C ASP A 27 5.60 -0.43 -14.68
N GLY A 28 5.76 -1.54 -13.99
CA GLY A 28 6.73 -1.62 -12.90
C GLY A 28 6.27 -1.01 -11.60
N CYS A 29 5.05 -0.50 -11.57
CA CYS A 29 4.47 0.05 -10.35
C CYS A 29 3.41 -0.90 -9.84
N GLY A 30 3.49 -1.21 -8.54
CA GLY A 30 2.54 -2.10 -7.93
C GLY A 30 1.38 -1.34 -7.32
N SER A 31 0.28 -2.03 -7.14
CA SER A 31 -0.86 -1.46 -6.45
C SER A 31 -1.54 -2.54 -5.62
N ILE A 32 -2.11 -2.11 -4.51
CA ILE A 32 -2.87 -2.98 -3.64
C ILE A 32 -4.19 -2.28 -3.33
N ASP A 33 -5.28 -2.99 -3.57
CA ASP A 33 -6.60 -2.52 -3.17
C ASP A 33 -7.10 -3.49 -2.12
N PHE A 34 -7.56 -2.97 -1.01
CA PHE A 34 -8.07 -3.85 0.03
C PHE A 34 -9.21 -3.17 0.77
N GLU A 35 -9.93 -3.98 1.53
CA GLU A 35 -11.08 -3.51 2.27
C GLU A 35 -10.90 -3.82 3.74
N TYR A 36 -11.23 -2.85 4.58
CA TYR A 36 -11.15 -3.01 6.01
C TYR A 36 -12.34 -2.32 6.64
N ARG A 37 -13.15 -3.11 7.33
CA ARG A 37 -14.37 -2.62 8.00
C ARG A 37 -15.30 -1.86 7.07
N GLY A 38 -15.43 -2.37 5.85
CA GLY A 38 -16.36 -1.79 4.90
C GLY A 38 -15.84 -0.58 4.15
N VAL A 39 -14.60 -0.20 4.39
CA VAL A 39 -13.99 0.94 3.70
C VAL A 39 -12.94 0.42 2.73
N SER A 40 -12.98 0.92 1.52
CA SER A 40 -12.01 0.53 0.49
C SER A 40 -10.78 1.41 0.59
N TYR A 41 -9.63 0.77 0.61
CA TYR A 41 -8.35 1.47 0.70
C TYR A 41 -7.50 1.10 -0.48
N HIS A 42 -6.64 2.02 -0.88
CA HIS A 42 -5.77 1.84 -2.04
C HIS A 42 -4.35 2.23 -1.67
N ILE A 43 -3.40 1.49 -2.21
CA ILE A 43 -1.99 1.81 -2.10
C ILE A 43 -1.43 1.67 -3.51
N TRP A 44 -1.10 2.78 -4.16
CA TRP A 44 -0.65 2.78 -5.54
C TRP A 44 0.75 3.36 -5.62
N GLU A 45 1.69 2.56 -6.12
CA GLU A 45 3.07 3.02 -6.31
C GLU A 45 3.17 3.96 -7.48
N PHE A 46 4.07 4.93 -7.35
CA PHE A 46 4.41 5.79 -8.48
C PHE A 46 5.89 6.15 -8.39
N PHE A 47 6.41 6.63 -9.48
CA PHE A 47 7.78 7.10 -9.53
C PHE A 47 7.81 8.48 -10.16
N ASP A 48 8.30 9.45 -9.40
CA ASP A 48 8.46 10.82 -9.87
C ASP A 48 9.72 11.35 -9.21
N LYS A 49 10.87 11.07 -9.84
CA LYS A 49 12.19 11.35 -9.32
C LYS A 49 12.54 10.46 -8.14
N GLU A 50 11.59 10.00 -7.39
CA GLU A 50 11.79 9.03 -6.34
C GLU A 50 10.54 8.19 -6.23
N TRP A 51 10.69 7.03 -5.61
CA TRP A 51 9.57 6.13 -5.44
C TRP A 51 8.67 6.60 -4.31
N GLY A 52 7.39 6.45 -4.51
CA GLY A 52 6.41 6.78 -3.49
C GLY A 52 5.13 6.02 -3.71
N VAL A 53 4.14 6.25 -2.87
CA VAL A 53 2.82 5.67 -3.02
C VAL A 53 1.77 6.74 -2.79
N GLU A 54 0.65 6.56 -3.46
CA GLU A 54 -0.54 7.36 -3.24
C GLU A 54 -1.56 6.47 -2.55
N THR A 55 -2.08 6.91 -1.43
CA THR A 55 -2.90 6.03 -0.61
C THR A 55 -3.87 6.84 0.26
N ASN A 56 -4.95 6.18 0.64
CA ASN A 56 -5.93 6.78 1.54
C ASN A 56 -6.01 6.05 2.88
N VAL A 57 -4.95 5.29 3.23
CA VAL A 57 -5.03 4.47 4.44
C VAL A 57 -5.08 5.29 5.71
N ARG A 58 -4.53 6.51 5.68
CA ARG A 58 -4.54 7.33 6.90
C ARG A 58 -5.86 8.06 7.08
N HIS A 59 -6.43 8.54 5.99
CA HIS A 59 -7.58 9.41 6.07
C HIS A 59 -8.89 8.78 5.62
N GLY A 60 -8.81 7.62 5.00
CA GLY A 60 -10.01 6.90 4.61
C GLY A 60 -10.72 7.44 3.39
N GLY A 61 -10.79 8.74 3.23
CA GLY A 61 -11.48 9.33 2.10
C GLY A 61 -10.63 10.20 1.24
N ALA A 62 -9.48 10.62 1.74
CA ALA A 62 -8.60 11.53 1.02
C ALA A 62 -7.29 10.82 0.72
N MET A 63 -6.82 10.95 -0.50
CA MET A 63 -5.54 10.37 -0.90
C MET A 63 -4.40 11.28 -0.45
N GLU A 64 -3.30 10.67 -0.10
CA GLU A 64 -2.09 11.40 0.24
C GLU A 64 -0.91 10.67 -0.37
N GLU A 65 0.21 11.35 -0.48
CA GLU A 65 1.42 10.76 -1.04
C GLU A 65 2.43 10.52 0.05
N LEU A 66 3.02 9.34 0.03
CA LEU A 66 4.09 8.97 0.94
C LEU A 66 5.31 8.62 0.10
N SER A 67 6.48 9.03 0.57
CA SER A 67 7.72 8.72 -0.15
C SER A 67 8.75 8.22 0.86
N GLY A 68 9.92 7.86 0.34
CA GLY A 68 10.97 7.29 1.18
C GLY A 68 10.61 5.88 1.59
N ASP A 69 10.68 5.59 2.86
CA ASP A 69 10.37 4.25 3.37
C ASP A 69 8.86 4.13 3.60
N TYR A 70 8.12 4.17 2.52
CA TYR A 70 6.67 4.16 2.62
C TYR A 70 6.11 2.85 3.12
N GLU A 71 6.82 1.74 2.91
CA GLU A 71 6.34 0.46 3.44
C GLU A 71 6.24 0.49 4.97
N SER A 72 7.29 1.00 5.62
CA SER A 72 7.25 1.12 7.07
C SER A 72 6.17 2.08 7.52
N LYS A 73 6.01 3.18 6.81
CA LYS A 73 4.98 4.15 7.14
C LYS A 73 3.60 3.56 7.02
N LEU A 74 3.36 2.81 5.96
CA LEU A 74 2.06 2.17 5.75
C LEU A 74 1.77 1.15 6.83
N MET A 75 2.74 0.30 7.12
CA MET A 75 2.53 -0.72 8.14
C MET A 75 2.31 -0.12 9.51
N GLN A 76 2.99 0.98 9.80
CA GLN A 76 2.82 1.66 11.07
C GLN A 76 1.40 2.21 11.22
N ILE A 77 0.86 2.77 10.14
CA ILE A 77 -0.50 3.28 10.15
C ILE A 77 -1.49 2.15 10.40
N MET A 78 -1.31 1.04 9.69
CA MET A 78 -2.24 -0.07 9.78
C MET A 78 -2.06 -0.92 11.02
N GLU A 79 -0.93 -0.79 11.68
CA GLU A 79 -0.66 -1.59 12.88
C GLU A 79 -1.64 -1.29 13.99
N ASP A 80 -2.14 -0.07 14.03
CA ASP A 80 -3.11 0.33 15.03
C ASP A 80 -4.53 -0.13 14.71
N TRP A 81 -4.74 -0.67 13.56
CA TRP A 81 -6.07 -1.11 13.15
C TRP A 81 -6.40 -2.45 13.80
N LYS A 82 -7.58 -2.58 14.30
CA LYS A 82 -8.02 -3.80 15.00
C LYS A 82 -9.19 -4.47 14.36
#